data_7e105ec14285c5d471e337df49f609d5
#
_entry.id   7e105ec14285c5d471e337df49f609d5
#
_cell.length_a   1.000
_cell.length_b   1.000
_cell.length_c   1.000
_cell.angle_alpha   90.00
_cell.angle_beta   90.00
_cell.angle_gamma   90.00
#
_symmetry.space_group_name_H-M   'P 1'
#
loop_
_entity.id
_entity.type
_entity.pdbx_description
1 polymer ?
#
loop_
_entity_poly.entity_id
_entity_poly.type
_entity_poly.pdbx_seq_one_letter_code
_entity_poly.pdbx_strand_id
1 'polypeptide(L)'
;MDDIYLVEIRLGRTKWRIMRTVFSIARSFNIDQFIERHPHVTLFGPLTLNNGVTSEQLLDVIGRIASDYDPIPFTIDGWEKREGMSGSVIAFRVRPSVELKNLTASIAQAVFPLVFSSNTWDSVPENKWFHVTVANHLDPTVASSVFSALERCIEDEPPEVSSGFVSRILRRIHAFRQGGENDIPPITLDEAGLRITVMKGESILAEYDLLEKRWIYSDHSQNSPAWQNTLRLYRHRAGFERLDPSFSDPEEIFLISDLHLGRANIIRYCTRPFFFSDPREMDHVLIKNWNYTVSDANRVYYLGDLRYGQTDPSDEYYRIRLRGQITCIPGNHDPRQPELSPMTILEHQGLHFCLVHDPADAPEHFKGWVIHGHHHNNNLRRYPFMNFESRRVNVSSEVLGYVPVNLNHICSLIQNRASGTDRAPILLNYSYSWD
;
A
#
# COMPACT_ATOMS: atom_id res chain seq x y z
N MET A 1 -16.72 35.15 -3.77
CA MET A 1 -15.45 34.50 -3.33
C MET A 1 -14.93 33.74 -4.52
N ASP A 2 -13.70 33.99 -4.89
CA ASP A 2 -13.09 33.24 -6.00
C ASP A 2 -12.98 31.77 -5.63
N ASP A 3 -13.26 30.89 -6.58
CA ASP A 3 -13.15 29.44 -6.39
C ASP A 3 -11.68 29.07 -6.14
N ILE A 4 -11.42 28.36 -5.05
CA ILE A 4 -10.08 27.85 -4.72
C ILE A 4 -9.91 26.46 -5.32
N TYR A 5 -8.80 26.25 -6.04
CA TYR A 5 -8.45 24.96 -6.64
C TYR A 5 -7.21 24.37 -5.98
N LEU A 6 -7.08 23.05 -6.05
CA LEU A 6 -5.91 22.28 -5.61
C LEU A 6 -5.64 21.14 -6.59
N VAL A 7 -4.38 20.93 -6.95
CA VAL A 7 -3.96 19.79 -7.75
C VAL A 7 -3.21 18.82 -6.86
N GLU A 8 -3.68 17.59 -6.78
CA GLU A 8 -3.18 16.62 -5.81
C GLU A 8 -3.15 15.18 -6.37
N ILE A 9 -2.36 14.30 -5.75
CA ILE A 9 -2.49 12.85 -5.85
C ILE A 9 -3.17 12.36 -4.58
N ARG A 10 -4.35 11.75 -4.70
CA ARG A 10 -5.09 11.18 -3.58
C ARG A 10 -4.62 9.75 -3.33
N LEU A 11 -4.46 9.41 -2.05
CA LEU A 11 -3.99 8.09 -1.65
C LEU A 11 -5.18 7.14 -1.58
N GLY A 12 -5.32 6.28 -2.58
CA GLY A 12 -6.37 5.27 -2.61
C GLY A 12 -6.02 4.02 -1.84
N ARG A 13 -4.83 3.49 -2.08
CA ARG A 13 -4.41 2.18 -1.58
C ARG A 13 -4.08 2.17 -0.09
N THR A 14 -3.44 3.22 0.40
CA THR A 14 -2.96 3.32 1.79
C THR A 14 -3.85 4.21 2.66
N LYS A 15 -4.93 4.76 2.09
CA LYS A 15 -5.85 5.69 2.76
C LYS A 15 -6.22 5.25 4.18
N TRP A 16 -6.73 4.04 4.32
CA TRP A 16 -7.22 3.54 5.62
C TRP A 16 -6.12 3.39 6.65
N ARG A 17 -4.94 2.96 6.23
CA ARG A 17 -3.78 2.84 7.12
C ARG A 17 -3.35 4.21 7.64
N ILE A 18 -3.30 5.21 6.76
CA ILE A 18 -2.99 6.60 7.13
C ILE A 18 -4.07 7.17 8.03
N MET A 19 -5.35 7.08 7.64
CA MET A 19 -6.47 7.60 8.43
C MET A 19 -6.51 6.98 9.83
N ARG A 20 -6.31 5.68 9.94
CA ARG A 20 -6.25 5.01 11.23
C ARG A 20 -5.12 5.56 12.11
N THR A 21 -3.95 5.81 11.55
CA THR A 21 -2.83 6.41 12.28
C THR A 21 -3.18 7.83 12.70
N VAL A 22 -3.78 8.63 11.82
CA VAL A 22 -4.27 9.99 12.14
C VAL A 22 -5.26 9.96 13.30
N PHE A 23 -6.26 9.07 13.27
CA PHE A 23 -7.23 8.92 14.37
C PHE A 23 -6.57 8.46 15.68
N SER A 24 -5.59 7.56 15.62
CA SER A 24 -4.84 7.13 16.80
C SER A 24 -4.08 8.29 17.45
N ILE A 25 -3.41 9.11 16.66
CA ILE A 25 -2.72 10.31 17.12
C ILE A 25 -3.71 11.31 17.71
N ALA A 26 -4.78 11.63 16.99
CA ALA A 26 -5.81 12.57 17.43
C ALA A 26 -6.37 12.16 18.80
N ARG A 27 -6.67 10.88 18.98
CA ARG A 27 -7.18 10.33 20.24
C ARG A 27 -6.14 10.34 21.35
N SER A 28 -4.90 9.95 21.08
CA SER A 28 -3.84 9.85 22.11
C SER A 28 -3.42 11.21 22.65
N PHE A 29 -3.49 12.25 21.81
CA PHE A 29 -3.05 13.60 22.18
C PHE A 29 -4.21 14.59 22.34
N ASN A 30 -5.46 14.12 22.29
CA ASN A 30 -6.67 14.93 22.37
C ASN A 30 -6.63 16.13 21.40
N ILE A 31 -6.32 15.86 20.13
CA ILE A 31 -6.22 16.85 19.08
C ILE A 31 -7.56 16.90 18.32
N ASP A 32 -8.26 18.04 18.41
CA ASP A 32 -9.50 18.27 17.66
C ASP A 32 -9.24 18.80 16.22
N GLN A 33 -8.01 19.18 15.92
CA GLN A 33 -7.61 19.84 14.66
C GLN A 33 -6.89 18.87 13.69
N PHE A 34 -7.17 17.58 13.79
CA PHE A 34 -6.67 16.63 12.81
C PHE A 34 -7.47 16.77 11.49
N ILE A 35 -6.83 16.37 10.40
CA ILE A 35 -7.42 16.52 9.08
C ILE A 35 -8.37 15.36 8.77
N GLU A 36 -9.66 15.65 8.65
CA GLU A 36 -10.69 14.72 8.16
C GLU A 36 -10.66 14.55 6.64
N ARG A 37 -9.84 15.34 5.94
CA ARG A 37 -9.72 15.26 4.49
C ARG A 37 -9.11 13.95 4.03
N HIS A 38 -9.45 13.56 2.81
CA HIS A 38 -8.84 12.42 2.14
C HIS A 38 -7.30 12.60 2.11
N PRO A 39 -6.50 11.60 2.52
CA PRO A 39 -5.04 11.70 2.48
C PRO A 39 -4.55 11.94 1.05
N HIS A 40 -3.71 12.94 0.87
CA HIS A 40 -3.21 13.34 -0.45
C HIS A 40 -1.81 13.93 -0.39
N VAL A 41 -1.16 13.94 -1.54
CA VAL A 41 0.09 14.69 -1.80
C VAL A 41 -0.24 15.85 -2.72
N THR A 42 -0.06 17.08 -2.26
CA THR A 42 -0.28 18.27 -3.08
C THR A 42 0.77 18.39 -4.17
N LEU A 43 0.35 18.51 -5.42
CA LEU A 43 1.21 18.80 -6.56
C LEU A 43 1.33 20.31 -6.79
N PHE A 44 0.20 21.06 -6.75
CA PHE A 44 0.17 22.50 -7.00
C PHE A 44 -1.01 23.17 -6.28
N GLY A 45 -0.82 24.38 -5.75
CA GLY A 45 -1.84 25.18 -5.08
C GLY A 45 -1.74 25.14 -3.54
N PRO A 46 -2.71 25.76 -2.82
CA PRO A 46 -4.01 26.27 -3.34
C PRO A 46 -3.84 27.45 -4.31
N LEU A 47 -4.72 27.53 -5.28
CA LEU A 47 -4.68 28.52 -6.36
C LEU A 47 -6.07 29.08 -6.68
N THR A 48 -6.11 30.26 -7.30
CA THR A 48 -7.29 30.85 -7.96
C THR A 48 -6.98 31.12 -9.42
N LEU A 49 -8.00 31.04 -10.28
CA LEU A 49 -7.81 31.28 -11.72
C LEU A 49 -7.67 32.78 -11.98
N ASN A 50 -6.78 33.17 -12.89
CA ASN A 50 -6.68 34.54 -13.37
C ASN A 50 -7.94 34.95 -14.16
N ASN A 51 -8.20 36.25 -14.25
CA ASN A 51 -9.37 36.76 -14.97
C ASN A 51 -9.40 36.23 -16.42
N GLY A 52 -10.54 35.65 -16.79
CA GLY A 52 -10.77 35.09 -18.13
C GLY A 52 -10.24 33.67 -18.34
N VAL A 53 -9.57 33.06 -17.35
CA VAL A 53 -9.18 31.66 -17.39
C VAL A 53 -10.32 30.79 -16.86
N THR A 54 -10.60 29.69 -17.54
CA THR A 54 -11.66 28.74 -17.14
C THR A 54 -11.10 27.48 -16.53
N SER A 55 -11.92 26.74 -15.80
CA SER A 55 -11.55 25.43 -15.26
C SER A 55 -11.20 24.41 -16.35
N GLU A 56 -11.85 24.49 -17.51
CA GLU A 56 -11.57 23.64 -18.66
C GLU A 56 -10.15 23.88 -19.20
N GLN A 57 -9.71 25.14 -19.28
CA GLN A 57 -8.34 25.47 -19.68
C GLN A 57 -7.31 24.93 -18.67
N LEU A 58 -7.61 24.99 -17.38
CA LEU A 58 -6.76 24.37 -16.35
C LEU A 58 -6.67 22.85 -16.54
N LEU A 59 -7.82 22.19 -16.75
CA LEU A 59 -7.87 20.75 -16.98
C LEU A 59 -7.12 20.36 -18.26
N ASP A 60 -7.29 21.11 -19.35
CA ASP A 60 -6.59 20.86 -20.62
C ASP A 60 -5.05 20.90 -20.48
N VAL A 61 -4.57 21.89 -19.72
CA VAL A 61 -3.11 22.01 -19.48
C VAL A 61 -2.60 20.84 -18.65
N ILE A 62 -3.28 20.52 -17.56
CA ILE A 62 -2.89 19.40 -16.68
C ILE A 62 -3.00 18.08 -17.44
N GLY A 63 -4.08 17.85 -18.19
CA GLY A 63 -4.29 16.62 -18.94
C GLY A 63 -3.22 16.36 -20.00
N ARG A 64 -2.76 17.40 -20.72
CA ARG A 64 -1.65 17.27 -21.67
C ARG A 64 -0.36 16.84 -21.01
N ILE A 65 -0.04 17.40 -19.85
CA ILE A 65 1.14 17.00 -19.08
C ILE A 65 0.98 15.57 -18.57
N ALA A 66 -0.17 15.28 -17.95
CA ALA A 66 -0.43 13.98 -17.33
C ALA A 66 -0.42 12.82 -18.34
N SER A 67 -0.71 13.10 -19.63
CA SER A 67 -0.69 12.07 -20.70
C SER A 67 0.69 11.42 -20.88
N ASP A 68 1.76 12.13 -20.56
CA ASP A 68 3.14 11.65 -20.71
C ASP A 68 3.63 10.83 -19.51
N TYR A 69 2.84 10.78 -18.43
CA TYR A 69 3.23 10.09 -17.20
C TYR A 69 2.45 8.80 -17.01
N ASP A 70 3.14 7.77 -16.57
CA ASP A 70 2.60 6.53 -16.00
C ASP A 70 2.25 6.71 -14.52
N PRO A 71 1.66 5.71 -13.84
CA PRO A 71 1.49 5.75 -12.39
C PRO A 71 2.77 6.18 -11.66
N ILE A 72 2.62 7.15 -10.76
CA ILE A 72 3.75 7.87 -10.14
C ILE A 72 4.16 7.18 -8.85
N PRO A 73 5.35 6.53 -8.76
CA PRO A 73 5.81 5.90 -7.53
C PRO A 73 6.35 6.94 -6.55
N PHE A 74 6.13 6.70 -5.26
CA PHE A 74 6.75 7.43 -4.15
C PHE A 74 6.68 6.61 -2.86
N THR A 75 7.50 6.98 -1.86
CA THR A 75 7.49 6.32 -0.55
C THR A 75 7.03 7.30 0.52
N ILE A 76 6.18 6.84 1.42
CA ILE A 76 5.82 7.54 2.65
C ILE A 76 6.62 6.89 3.77
N ASP A 77 7.50 7.63 4.45
CA ASP A 77 8.30 7.11 5.55
C ASP A 77 8.53 8.13 6.66
N GLY A 78 8.20 7.75 7.87
CA GLY A 78 8.42 8.58 9.06
C GLY A 78 7.59 9.87 9.09
N TRP A 79 8.00 10.77 9.96
CA TRP A 79 7.28 11.96 10.34
C TRP A 79 8.07 13.21 10.05
N GLU A 80 7.38 14.31 9.79
CA GLU A 80 7.95 15.65 9.73
C GLU A 80 7.07 16.64 10.48
N LYS A 81 7.72 17.61 11.14
CA LYS A 81 7.09 18.78 11.73
C LYS A 81 7.62 20.01 11.02
N ARG A 82 6.74 20.92 10.61
CA ARG A 82 7.11 22.24 10.12
C ARG A 82 6.31 23.33 10.80
N GLU A 83 6.96 24.46 11.04
CA GLU A 83 6.30 25.66 11.55
C GLU A 83 5.82 26.51 10.37
N GLY A 84 4.57 26.92 10.40
CA GLY A 84 3.93 27.83 9.46
C GLY A 84 3.46 29.10 10.14
N MET A 85 3.05 30.10 9.34
CA MET A 85 2.55 31.38 9.86
C MET A 85 1.28 31.23 10.70
N SER A 86 0.47 30.21 10.47
CA SER A 86 -0.81 29.95 11.17
C SER A 86 -0.73 28.78 12.15
N GLY A 87 0.47 28.37 12.57
CA GLY A 87 0.69 27.24 13.48
C GLY A 87 1.55 26.16 12.88
N SER A 88 1.82 25.12 13.67
CA SER A 88 2.65 23.99 13.25
C SER A 88 1.85 22.95 12.49
N VAL A 89 2.53 22.26 11.56
CA VAL A 89 2.02 21.14 10.78
C VAL A 89 2.77 19.88 11.17
N ILE A 90 2.03 18.80 11.42
CA ILE A 90 2.56 17.42 11.51
C ILE A 90 2.11 16.67 10.27
N ALA A 91 3.05 16.01 9.63
CA ALA A 91 2.82 15.30 8.39
C ALA A 91 3.62 14.00 8.30
N PHE A 92 3.15 13.07 7.50
CA PHE A 92 4.01 12.00 7.01
C PHE A 92 4.97 12.57 5.96
N ARG A 93 6.22 12.18 6.07
CA ARG A 93 7.25 12.51 5.09
C ARG A 93 7.03 11.69 3.81
N VAL A 94 7.01 12.36 2.67
CA VAL A 94 6.98 11.74 1.35
C VAL A 94 8.35 11.84 0.72
N ARG A 95 8.94 10.70 0.34
CA ARG A 95 10.13 10.65 -0.52
C ARG A 95 9.69 10.59 -1.97
N PRO A 96 9.79 11.70 -2.69
CA PRO A 96 9.35 11.74 -4.08
C PRO A 96 10.32 10.96 -4.97
N SER A 97 9.77 10.24 -5.95
CA SER A 97 10.54 9.74 -7.08
C SER A 97 10.95 10.89 -8.03
N VAL A 98 11.78 10.56 -9.00
CA VAL A 98 12.16 11.52 -10.07
C VAL A 98 10.91 11.90 -10.89
N GLU A 99 10.03 10.94 -11.15
CA GLU A 99 8.78 11.13 -11.88
C GLU A 99 7.84 12.09 -11.14
N LEU A 100 7.68 11.95 -9.82
CA LEU A 100 6.85 12.86 -9.01
C LEU A 100 7.39 14.29 -9.03
N LYS A 101 8.70 14.46 -8.93
CA LYS A 101 9.36 15.78 -9.02
C LYS A 101 9.15 16.41 -10.40
N ASN A 102 9.38 15.63 -11.47
CA ASN A 102 9.24 16.09 -12.84
C ASN A 102 7.79 16.47 -13.17
N LEU A 103 6.82 15.63 -12.77
CA LEU A 103 5.40 15.93 -12.93
C LEU A 103 5.02 17.24 -12.24
N THR A 104 5.45 17.41 -10.98
CA THR A 104 5.17 18.61 -10.18
C THR A 104 5.78 19.86 -10.85
N ALA A 105 7.03 19.78 -11.31
CA ALA A 105 7.69 20.89 -12.00
C ALA A 105 7.00 21.24 -13.33
N SER A 106 6.62 20.23 -14.13
CA SER A 106 5.90 20.44 -15.40
C SER A 106 4.53 21.09 -15.19
N ILE A 107 3.78 20.62 -14.16
CA ILE A 107 2.51 21.24 -13.78
C ILE A 107 2.74 22.69 -13.34
N ALA A 108 3.70 22.93 -12.46
CA ALA A 108 3.99 24.28 -11.96
C ALA A 108 4.33 25.24 -13.11
N GLN A 109 5.23 24.84 -14.02
CA GLN A 109 5.63 25.65 -15.16
C GLN A 109 4.47 26.02 -16.08
N ALA A 110 3.58 25.07 -16.35
CA ALA A 110 2.48 25.27 -17.30
C ALA A 110 1.24 25.94 -16.68
N VAL A 111 0.97 25.69 -15.40
CA VAL A 111 -0.21 26.21 -14.70
C VAL A 111 0.02 27.61 -14.13
N PHE A 112 1.24 27.89 -13.64
CA PHE A 112 1.56 29.17 -12.98
C PHE A 112 1.14 30.42 -13.77
N PRO A 113 1.29 30.49 -15.10
CA PRO A 113 0.84 31.65 -15.88
C PRO A 113 -0.68 31.87 -15.92
N LEU A 114 -1.46 30.83 -15.62
CA LEU A 114 -2.92 30.84 -15.69
C LEU A 114 -3.59 31.21 -14.37
N VAL A 115 -2.81 31.23 -13.26
CA VAL A 115 -3.38 31.24 -11.92
C VAL A 115 -2.61 32.18 -11.00
N PHE A 116 -3.23 32.49 -9.87
CA PHE A 116 -2.57 33.06 -8.71
C PHE A 116 -2.45 32.00 -7.63
N SER A 117 -1.21 31.76 -7.16
CA SER A 117 -0.92 30.94 -6.00
C SER A 117 -0.13 31.73 -4.98
N SER A 118 -0.55 31.68 -3.73
CA SER A 118 0.21 32.27 -2.60
C SER A 118 1.30 31.33 -2.06
N ASN A 119 1.37 30.11 -2.58
CA ASN A 119 2.34 29.12 -2.12
C ASN A 119 3.69 29.32 -2.84
N THR A 120 4.72 29.64 -2.08
CA THR A 120 6.05 29.91 -2.62
C THR A 120 6.67 28.72 -3.36
N TRP A 121 6.28 27.49 -3.02
CA TRP A 121 6.79 26.30 -3.71
C TRP A 121 6.21 26.11 -5.13
N ASP A 122 5.11 26.77 -5.44
CA ASP A 122 4.52 26.69 -6.78
C ASP A 122 5.34 27.50 -7.79
N SER A 123 6.09 28.50 -7.33
CA SER A 123 7.02 29.26 -8.17
C SER A 123 8.44 28.65 -8.22
N VAL A 124 8.79 27.81 -7.25
CA VAL A 124 10.11 27.16 -7.12
C VAL A 124 9.90 25.67 -6.79
N PRO A 125 9.40 24.87 -7.75
CA PRO A 125 8.94 23.49 -7.51
C PRO A 125 10.06 22.54 -7.06
N GLU A 126 11.32 22.85 -7.33
CA GLU A 126 12.48 22.10 -6.84
C GLU A 126 12.60 22.10 -5.31
N ASN A 127 12.07 23.12 -4.64
CA ASN A 127 12.06 23.25 -3.18
C ASN A 127 10.78 22.71 -2.54
N LYS A 128 9.92 22.05 -3.33
CA LYS A 128 8.62 21.59 -2.84
C LYS A 128 8.76 20.58 -1.72
N TRP A 129 8.01 20.83 -0.66
CA TRP A 129 7.84 19.89 0.44
C TRP A 129 6.73 18.88 0.12
N PHE A 130 7.12 17.66 -0.22
CA PHE A 130 6.18 16.57 -0.44
C PHE A 130 5.82 15.92 0.90
N HIS A 131 4.54 15.90 1.23
CA HIS A 131 4.05 15.39 2.50
C HIS A 131 2.58 14.97 2.40
N VAL A 132 2.15 14.16 3.38
CA VAL A 132 0.73 13.92 3.64
C VAL A 132 0.40 14.51 5.00
N THR A 133 -0.43 15.54 5.02
CA THR A 133 -0.78 16.26 6.25
C THR A 133 -1.60 15.38 7.18
N VAL A 134 -1.23 15.39 8.47
CA VAL A 134 -1.92 14.69 9.55
C VAL A 134 -2.70 15.68 10.41
N ALA A 135 -2.04 16.75 10.84
CA ALA A 135 -2.65 17.84 11.59
C ALA A 135 -1.99 19.17 11.21
N ASN A 136 -2.76 20.23 11.18
CA ASN A 136 -2.30 21.59 10.89
C ASN A 136 -2.84 22.59 11.90
N HIS A 137 -2.31 23.80 11.88
CA HIS A 137 -2.67 24.90 12.80
C HIS A 137 -2.48 24.53 14.29
N LEU A 138 -1.60 23.58 14.59
CA LEU A 138 -1.32 23.18 15.97
C LEU A 138 -0.51 24.27 16.70
N ASP A 139 -0.81 24.43 17.99
CA ASP A 139 0.07 25.16 18.88
C ASP A 139 1.50 24.55 18.84
N PRO A 140 2.56 25.34 18.75
CA PRO A 140 3.93 24.85 18.62
C PRO A 140 4.36 23.90 19.76
N THR A 141 3.84 24.11 20.98
CA THR A 141 4.14 23.27 22.15
C THR A 141 3.46 21.91 22.02
N VAL A 142 2.19 21.90 21.61
CA VAL A 142 1.43 20.67 21.34
C VAL A 142 2.09 19.91 20.20
N ALA A 143 2.40 20.57 19.10
CA ALA A 143 3.06 19.96 17.96
C ALA A 143 4.41 19.34 18.32
N SER A 144 5.20 20.01 19.17
CA SER A 144 6.51 19.50 19.64
C SER A 144 6.33 18.26 20.53
N SER A 145 5.34 18.26 21.41
CA SER A 145 5.02 17.11 22.28
C SER A 145 4.59 15.89 21.47
N VAL A 146 3.68 16.09 20.50
CA VAL A 146 3.22 15.05 19.59
C VAL A 146 4.38 14.52 18.76
N PHE A 147 5.18 15.40 18.16
CA PHE A 147 6.29 15.01 17.30
C PHE A 147 7.35 14.21 18.06
N SER A 148 7.73 14.63 19.28
CA SER A 148 8.67 13.90 20.13
C SER A 148 8.15 12.51 20.55
N ALA A 149 6.84 12.36 20.72
CA ALA A 149 6.25 11.05 20.99
C ALA A 149 6.28 10.15 19.76
N LEU A 150 6.01 10.70 18.55
CA LEU A 150 6.09 9.98 17.28
C LEU A 150 7.52 9.53 16.95
N GLU A 151 8.53 10.36 17.22
CA GLU A 151 9.95 10.02 17.04
C GLU A 151 10.37 8.86 17.95
N ARG A 152 9.98 8.89 19.22
CA ARG A 152 10.27 7.78 20.17
C ARG A 152 9.69 6.45 19.72
N CYS A 153 8.52 6.45 19.10
CA CYS A 153 7.92 5.24 18.53
C CYS A 153 8.74 4.65 17.36
N ILE A 154 9.62 5.44 16.71
CA ILE A 154 10.51 4.99 15.65
C ILE A 154 11.82 4.43 16.22
N GLU A 155 12.32 5.01 17.33
CA GLU A 155 13.61 4.64 17.93
C GLU A 155 13.52 3.39 18.80
N ASP A 156 12.37 3.04 19.34
CA ASP A 156 12.11 1.84 20.14
C ASP A 156 11.98 0.57 19.27
N GLU A 157 12.82 0.38 18.26
CA GLU A 157 13.13 -0.98 17.78
C GLU A 157 13.92 -1.69 18.88
N PRO A 158 13.40 -2.74 19.52
CA PRO A 158 14.13 -3.44 20.56
C PRO A 158 15.46 -3.95 20.00
N PRO A 159 16.57 -3.79 20.74
CA PRO A 159 17.85 -4.36 20.32
C PRO A 159 17.67 -5.86 20.07
N GLU A 160 18.43 -6.41 19.13
CA GLU A 160 18.46 -7.85 18.81
C GLU A 160 18.75 -8.67 20.08
N VAL A 161 17.68 -9.04 20.78
CA VAL A 161 17.79 -10.04 21.85
C VAL A 161 17.22 -11.33 21.30
N SER A 162 18.14 -12.25 21.06
CA SER A 162 17.90 -13.66 20.82
C SER A 162 17.09 -14.25 21.97
N SER A 163 15.80 -14.28 21.87
CA SER A 163 14.94 -15.21 22.63
C SER A 163 13.47 -15.09 22.18
N GLY A 164 12.99 -16.21 21.64
CA GLY A 164 11.61 -16.67 21.64
C GLY A 164 10.52 -15.72 21.15
N PHE A 165 9.96 -16.08 20.00
CA PHE A 165 8.71 -15.57 19.41
C PHE A 165 7.59 -15.32 20.45
N VAL A 166 7.47 -16.18 21.47
CA VAL A 166 6.47 -16.10 22.55
C VAL A 166 6.68 -14.86 23.45
N SER A 167 7.92 -14.48 23.76
CA SER A 167 8.19 -13.33 24.64
C SER A 167 7.93 -11.97 23.95
N ARG A 168 8.06 -11.88 22.62
CA ARG A 168 7.69 -10.68 21.86
C ARG A 168 6.17 -10.51 21.76
N ILE A 169 5.44 -11.60 21.54
CA ILE A 169 3.97 -11.58 21.54
C ILE A 169 3.45 -11.19 22.92
N LEU A 170 3.99 -11.76 23.99
CA LEU A 170 3.57 -11.47 25.36
C LEU A 170 3.88 -10.03 25.78
N ARG A 171 5.03 -9.45 25.39
CA ARG A 171 5.34 -8.03 25.64
C ARG A 171 4.40 -7.09 24.87
N ARG A 172 4.10 -7.37 23.60
CA ARG A 172 3.10 -6.60 22.83
C ARG A 172 1.69 -6.75 23.37
N ILE A 173 1.30 -7.94 23.81
CA ILE A 173 0.00 -8.17 24.47
C ILE A 173 -0.05 -7.48 25.85
N HIS A 174 1.05 -7.43 26.58
CA HIS A 174 1.11 -6.80 27.90
C HIS A 174 1.07 -5.27 27.80
N ALA A 175 1.80 -4.68 26.88
CA ALA A 175 1.72 -3.24 26.55
C ALA A 175 0.31 -2.85 26.07
N PHE A 176 -0.32 -3.68 25.25
CA PHE A 176 -1.68 -3.45 24.75
C PHE A 176 -2.77 -3.58 25.85
N ARG A 177 -2.58 -4.44 26.87
CA ARG A 177 -3.49 -4.58 28.02
C ARG A 177 -3.44 -3.43 29.01
N GLN A 178 -2.30 -2.72 29.07
CA GLN A 178 -2.13 -1.60 30.00
C GLN A 178 -2.57 -0.24 29.43
N GLY A 179 -3.09 -0.19 28.18
CA GLY A 179 -3.59 1.06 27.58
C GLY A 179 -2.51 2.15 27.48
N GLY A 180 -1.25 1.74 27.30
CA GLY A 180 -0.13 2.67 27.18
C GLY A 180 -0.22 3.50 25.88
N GLU A 181 -0.02 4.79 26.04
CA GLU A 181 -0.19 5.86 25.04
C GLU A 181 0.71 5.77 23.78
N ASN A 182 1.51 4.69 23.57
CA ASN A 182 2.68 4.72 22.69
C ASN A 182 2.68 3.71 21.54
N ASP A 183 1.54 3.14 21.16
CA ASP A 183 1.49 2.13 20.06
C ASP A 183 1.14 2.72 18.68
N ILE A 184 1.87 3.76 18.25
CA ILE A 184 1.79 4.25 16.87
C ILE A 184 2.92 3.58 16.08
N PRO A 185 2.64 2.59 15.22
CA PRO A 185 3.69 1.87 14.51
C PRO A 185 4.39 2.79 13.50
N PRO A 186 5.69 2.62 13.28
CA PRO A 186 6.39 3.31 12.21
C PRO A 186 5.75 2.98 10.88
N ILE A 187 5.50 4.00 10.05
CA ILE A 187 4.92 3.82 8.72
C ILE A 187 6.02 3.95 7.68
N THR A 188 6.22 2.88 6.92
CA THR A 188 6.91 2.91 5.63
C THR A 188 5.99 2.28 4.61
N LEU A 189 5.54 3.07 3.63
CA LEU A 189 4.58 2.69 2.62
C LEU A 189 5.10 3.10 1.26
N ASP A 190 5.27 2.14 0.37
CA ASP A 190 5.46 2.43 -1.04
C ASP A 190 4.10 2.61 -1.71
N GLU A 191 3.95 3.71 -2.42
CA GLU A 191 2.69 4.14 -3.01
C GLU A 191 2.86 4.44 -4.51
N ALA A 192 1.76 4.38 -5.24
CA ALA A 192 1.70 4.85 -6.61
C ALA A 192 0.48 5.76 -6.79
N GLY A 193 0.72 6.99 -7.23
CA GLY A 193 -0.34 7.88 -7.69
C GLY A 193 -0.91 7.37 -9.00
N LEU A 194 -2.17 6.93 -8.97
CA LEU A 194 -2.86 6.40 -10.15
C LEU A 194 -3.65 7.46 -10.88
N ARG A 195 -4.02 8.54 -10.18
CA ARG A 195 -4.79 9.66 -10.70
C ARG A 195 -4.24 10.99 -10.22
N ILE A 196 -4.35 12.00 -11.07
CA ILE A 196 -4.15 13.40 -10.71
C ILE A 196 -5.52 14.02 -10.50
N THR A 197 -5.80 14.46 -9.28
CA THR A 197 -7.09 15.03 -8.88
C THR A 197 -7.01 16.55 -8.91
N VAL A 198 -8.00 17.20 -9.52
CA VAL A 198 -8.22 18.63 -9.44
C VAL A 198 -9.43 18.89 -8.56
N MET A 199 -9.18 19.53 -7.42
CA MET A 199 -10.22 19.94 -6.48
C MET A 199 -10.70 21.35 -6.81
N LYS A 200 -11.99 21.61 -6.55
CA LYS A 200 -12.62 22.93 -6.55
C LYS A 200 -13.33 23.09 -5.21
N GLY A 201 -12.79 23.92 -4.34
CA GLY A 201 -13.21 23.95 -2.94
C GLY A 201 -13.00 22.59 -2.26
N GLU A 202 -14.06 22.02 -1.70
CA GLU A 202 -14.05 20.71 -1.04
C GLU A 202 -14.46 19.55 -1.97
N SER A 203 -14.82 19.85 -3.21
CA SER A 203 -15.32 18.87 -4.17
C SER A 203 -14.26 18.52 -5.23
N ILE A 204 -14.27 17.26 -5.68
CA ILE A 204 -13.50 16.85 -6.85
C ILE A 204 -14.13 17.49 -8.09
N LEU A 205 -13.36 18.26 -8.84
CA LEU A 205 -13.78 18.75 -10.15
C LEU A 205 -13.62 17.66 -11.21
N ALA A 206 -12.45 17.06 -11.28
CA ALA A 206 -12.12 15.94 -12.16
C ALA A 206 -10.87 15.21 -11.68
N GLU A 207 -10.71 13.96 -12.13
CA GLU A 207 -9.52 13.14 -11.93
C GLU A 207 -8.96 12.67 -13.27
N TYR A 208 -7.69 12.90 -13.52
CA TYR A 208 -7.00 12.34 -14.70
C TYR A 208 -6.45 10.95 -14.38
N ASP A 209 -6.97 9.93 -15.03
CA ASP A 209 -6.51 8.55 -14.88
C ASP A 209 -5.23 8.32 -15.68
N LEU A 210 -4.13 8.02 -14.98
CA LEU A 210 -2.80 7.84 -15.58
C LEU A 210 -2.66 6.52 -16.35
N LEU A 211 -3.60 5.58 -16.17
CA LEU A 211 -3.62 4.31 -16.91
C LEU A 211 -4.50 4.40 -18.16
N GLU A 212 -5.69 4.97 -18.01
CA GLU A 212 -6.65 5.14 -19.12
C GLU A 212 -6.35 6.38 -19.97
N LYS A 213 -5.47 7.30 -19.48
CA LYS A 213 -5.08 8.55 -20.18
C LYS A 213 -6.28 9.44 -20.52
N ARG A 214 -7.22 9.54 -19.58
CA ARG A 214 -8.44 10.35 -19.75
C ARG A 214 -8.90 11.00 -18.48
N TRP A 215 -9.68 12.05 -18.59
CA TRP A 215 -10.40 12.66 -17.49
C TRP A 215 -11.62 11.83 -17.07
N ILE A 216 -11.83 11.73 -15.77
CA ILE A 216 -13.01 11.21 -15.10
C ILE A 216 -13.60 12.39 -14.31
N TYR A 217 -14.83 12.79 -14.64
CA TYR A 217 -15.49 13.94 -14.02
C TYR A 217 -16.17 13.55 -12.70
N SER A 218 -16.52 14.55 -11.88
CA SER A 218 -16.97 14.39 -10.50
C SER A 218 -18.17 13.46 -10.30
N ASP A 219 -19.05 13.37 -11.29
CA ASP A 219 -20.20 12.45 -11.31
C ASP A 219 -19.77 10.96 -11.44
N HIS A 220 -18.58 10.71 -11.94
CA HIS A 220 -18.00 9.37 -12.13
C HIS A 220 -16.71 9.12 -11.33
N SER A 221 -16.00 10.17 -10.88
CA SER A 221 -14.69 10.05 -10.25
C SER A 221 -14.74 9.36 -8.89
N GLN A 222 -15.81 9.58 -8.15
CA GLN A 222 -16.09 8.91 -6.87
C GLN A 222 -16.85 7.59 -7.07
N ASN A 223 -17.10 7.20 -8.31
CA ASN A 223 -17.80 5.96 -8.62
C ASN A 223 -16.88 4.78 -8.39
N SER A 224 -17.27 3.91 -7.48
CA SER A 224 -16.55 2.67 -7.17
C SER A 224 -16.18 1.84 -8.42
N PRO A 225 -17.04 1.64 -9.44
CA PRO A 225 -16.67 0.97 -10.68
C PRO A 225 -15.52 1.62 -11.45
N ALA A 226 -15.48 2.94 -11.55
CA ALA A 226 -14.39 3.63 -12.25
C ALA A 226 -13.05 3.45 -11.51
N TRP A 227 -13.05 3.56 -10.19
CA TRP A 227 -11.87 3.30 -9.37
C TRP A 227 -11.43 1.84 -9.45
N GLN A 228 -12.36 0.89 -9.39
CA GLN A 228 -12.07 -0.54 -9.54
C GLN A 228 -11.45 -0.84 -10.91
N ASN A 229 -11.89 -0.16 -11.97
CA ASN A 229 -11.27 -0.31 -13.29
C ASN A 229 -9.82 0.21 -13.31
N THR A 230 -9.55 1.38 -12.72
CA THR A 230 -8.18 1.89 -12.56
C THR A 230 -7.29 0.89 -11.83
N LEU A 231 -7.76 0.35 -10.70
CA LEU A 231 -7.03 -0.65 -9.94
C LEU A 231 -6.78 -1.94 -10.73
N ARG A 232 -7.78 -2.40 -11.49
CA ARG A 232 -7.67 -3.57 -12.35
C ARG A 232 -6.59 -3.38 -13.42
N LEU A 233 -6.61 -2.25 -14.11
CA LEU A 233 -5.59 -1.91 -15.12
C LEU A 233 -4.19 -1.82 -14.51
N TYR A 234 -4.08 -1.23 -13.33
CA TYR A 234 -2.82 -1.15 -12.60
C TYR A 234 -2.28 -2.54 -12.24
N ARG A 235 -3.13 -3.42 -11.71
CA ARG A 235 -2.76 -4.80 -11.38
C ARG A 235 -2.34 -5.58 -12.61
N HIS A 236 -3.12 -5.48 -13.68
CA HIS A 236 -2.79 -6.13 -14.94
C HIS A 236 -1.42 -5.68 -15.46
N ARG A 237 -1.15 -4.37 -15.47
CA ARG A 237 0.14 -3.82 -15.89
C ARG A 237 1.30 -4.26 -14.98
N ALA A 238 1.04 -4.46 -13.71
CA ALA A 238 1.98 -4.99 -12.75
C ALA A 238 2.10 -6.54 -12.79
N GLY A 239 1.37 -7.21 -13.68
CA GLY A 239 1.40 -8.66 -13.84
C GLY A 239 0.54 -9.44 -12.81
N PHE A 240 -0.36 -8.75 -12.07
CA PHE A 240 -1.16 -9.39 -11.03
C PHE A 240 -2.55 -9.82 -11.46
N GLU A 241 -3.07 -9.23 -12.51
CA GLU A 241 -4.44 -9.45 -12.93
C GLU A 241 -4.54 -9.49 -14.46
N ARG A 242 -5.31 -10.42 -14.98
CA ARG A 242 -5.65 -10.44 -16.39
C ARG A 242 -6.86 -9.55 -16.65
N LEU A 243 -6.84 -8.84 -17.77
CA LEU A 243 -7.98 -8.04 -18.21
C LEU A 243 -9.19 -8.90 -18.61
N ASP A 244 -8.94 -10.14 -19.03
CA ASP A 244 -9.96 -11.11 -19.37
C ASP A 244 -9.73 -12.45 -18.66
N PRO A 245 -10.50 -12.78 -17.63
CA PRO A 245 -10.38 -14.03 -16.91
C PRO A 245 -10.73 -15.28 -17.77
N SER A 246 -11.31 -15.12 -18.95
CA SER A 246 -11.60 -16.25 -19.85
C SER A 246 -10.37 -16.80 -20.56
N PHE A 247 -9.26 -16.05 -20.58
CA PHE A 247 -7.96 -16.47 -21.12
C PHE A 247 -6.97 -16.87 -20.02
N SER A 248 -7.34 -17.77 -19.13
CA SER A 248 -6.36 -18.32 -18.17
C SER A 248 -5.51 -19.39 -18.87
N ASP A 249 -4.19 -19.19 -18.88
CA ASP A 249 -3.25 -20.26 -19.18
C ASP A 249 -3.25 -21.26 -18.02
N PRO A 250 -3.65 -22.52 -18.21
CA PRO A 250 -3.67 -23.53 -17.15
C PRO A 250 -2.29 -23.75 -16.51
N GLU A 251 -1.22 -23.46 -17.24
CA GLU A 251 0.16 -23.60 -16.76
C GLU A 251 0.61 -22.47 -15.81
N GLU A 252 -0.19 -21.43 -15.63
CA GLU A 252 0.17 -20.37 -14.70
C GLU A 252 0.11 -20.81 -13.25
N ILE A 253 1.12 -20.37 -12.51
CA ILE A 253 1.32 -20.64 -11.10
C ILE A 253 1.15 -19.35 -10.31
N PHE A 254 0.30 -19.38 -9.30
CA PHE A 254 0.10 -18.28 -8.36
C PHE A 254 0.59 -18.64 -6.96
N LEU A 255 0.99 -17.61 -6.20
CA LEU A 255 1.52 -17.75 -4.84
C LEU A 255 0.90 -16.70 -3.92
N ILE A 256 0.58 -17.12 -2.71
CA ILE A 256 0.16 -16.24 -1.61
C ILE A 256 0.27 -17.00 -0.28
N SER A 257 0.35 -16.29 0.83
CA SER A 257 0.32 -16.84 2.20
C SER A 257 -0.41 -15.94 3.18
N ASP A 258 -0.62 -16.43 4.38
CA ASP A 258 -1.04 -15.63 5.54
C ASP A 258 -2.39 -14.93 5.36
N LEU A 259 -3.39 -15.61 4.80
CA LEU A 259 -4.73 -15.04 4.67
C LEU A 259 -5.40 -14.84 6.04
N HIS A 260 -5.20 -15.78 6.98
CA HIS A 260 -5.78 -15.74 8.33
C HIS A 260 -7.29 -15.46 8.32
N LEU A 261 -8.02 -16.15 7.46
CA LEU A 261 -9.47 -16.00 7.31
C LEU A 261 -10.18 -16.27 8.65
N GLY A 262 -11.23 -15.51 8.91
CA GLY A 262 -12.01 -15.59 10.15
C GLY A 262 -11.35 -14.93 11.37
N ARG A 263 -10.13 -14.39 11.26
CA ARG A 263 -9.36 -13.89 12.40
C ARG A 263 -9.37 -12.36 12.51
N ALA A 264 -10.19 -11.81 13.39
CA ALA A 264 -10.24 -10.37 13.62
C ALA A 264 -8.89 -9.78 14.09
N ASN A 265 -8.14 -10.49 14.94
CA ASN A 265 -6.89 -9.98 15.52
C ASN A 265 -5.82 -9.68 14.48
N ILE A 266 -5.77 -10.40 13.35
CA ILE A 266 -4.77 -10.15 12.30
C ILE A 266 -4.93 -8.74 11.69
N ILE A 267 -6.15 -8.22 11.66
CA ILE A 267 -6.47 -6.87 11.20
C ILE A 267 -5.67 -5.84 12.01
N ARG A 268 -5.56 -6.05 13.32
CA ARG A 268 -4.77 -5.18 14.20
C ARG A 268 -3.28 -5.46 14.08
N TYR A 269 -2.87 -6.73 14.14
CA TYR A 269 -1.44 -7.09 14.15
C TYR A 269 -0.70 -6.65 12.90
N CYS A 270 -1.34 -6.80 11.74
CA CYS A 270 -0.75 -6.47 10.45
C CYS A 270 -1.28 -5.13 9.90
N THR A 271 -2.04 -4.38 10.69
CA THR A 271 -2.63 -3.10 10.29
C THR A 271 -3.37 -3.22 8.95
N ARG A 272 -4.19 -4.28 8.83
CA ARG A 272 -4.99 -4.53 7.62
C ARG A 272 -6.08 -3.47 7.47
N PRO A 273 -6.43 -3.06 6.25
CA PRO A 273 -7.41 -2.02 5.99
C PRO A 273 -8.87 -2.52 6.10
N PHE A 274 -9.20 -3.25 7.17
CA PHE A 274 -10.53 -3.82 7.40
C PHE A 274 -11.05 -3.46 8.79
N PHE A 275 -12.37 -3.51 8.97
CA PHE A 275 -12.97 -3.27 10.28
C PHE A 275 -12.68 -4.44 11.24
N PHE A 276 -12.11 -4.11 12.38
CA PHE A 276 -11.77 -5.11 13.40
C PHE A 276 -12.99 -5.85 13.97
N SER A 277 -14.13 -5.19 14.00
CA SER A 277 -15.36 -5.74 14.60
C SER A 277 -15.98 -6.87 13.78
N ASP A 278 -15.67 -6.96 12.49
CA ASP A 278 -16.25 -7.98 11.61
C ASP A 278 -15.23 -8.54 10.61
N PRO A 279 -14.55 -9.65 10.93
CA PRO A 279 -13.58 -10.29 10.02
C PRO A 279 -14.23 -10.84 8.74
N ARG A 280 -15.56 -11.00 8.67
CA ARG A 280 -16.25 -11.50 7.48
C ARG A 280 -16.11 -10.57 6.29
N GLU A 281 -16.01 -9.26 6.54
CA GLU A 281 -15.72 -8.28 5.51
C GLU A 281 -14.33 -8.54 4.89
N MET A 282 -13.31 -8.71 5.74
CA MET A 282 -11.96 -9.07 5.31
C MET A 282 -11.97 -10.37 4.51
N ASP A 283 -12.62 -11.43 5.02
CA ASP A 283 -12.71 -12.72 4.36
C ASP A 283 -13.33 -12.60 2.97
N HIS A 284 -14.44 -11.85 2.88
CA HIS A 284 -15.12 -11.64 1.59
C HIS A 284 -14.21 -10.99 0.56
N VAL A 285 -13.45 -9.99 0.97
CA VAL A 285 -12.52 -9.28 0.08
C VAL A 285 -11.36 -10.17 -0.33
N LEU A 286 -10.76 -10.89 0.60
CA LEU A 286 -9.64 -11.77 0.31
C LEU A 286 -10.05 -12.89 -0.68
N ILE A 287 -11.20 -13.52 -0.44
CA ILE A 287 -11.76 -14.54 -1.33
C ILE A 287 -12.10 -13.94 -2.71
N LYS A 288 -12.71 -12.76 -2.74
CA LYS A 288 -13.04 -12.07 -3.98
C LYS A 288 -11.79 -11.76 -4.79
N ASN A 289 -10.75 -11.23 -4.16
CA ASN A 289 -9.47 -10.91 -4.81
C ASN A 289 -8.79 -12.15 -5.36
N TRP A 290 -8.76 -13.21 -4.57
CA TRP A 290 -8.24 -14.50 -5.00
C TRP A 290 -8.99 -14.99 -6.25
N ASN A 291 -10.31 -15.09 -6.19
CA ASN A 291 -11.15 -15.66 -7.27
C ASN A 291 -11.22 -14.77 -8.52
N TYR A 292 -10.87 -13.50 -8.38
CA TYR A 292 -10.76 -12.59 -9.52
C TYR A 292 -9.43 -12.78 -10.26
N THR A 293 -8.40 -13.22 -9.56
CA THR A 293 -7.03 -13.37 -10.07
C THR A 293 -6.78 -14.80 -10.58
N VAL A 294 -7.29 -15.80 -9.86
CA VAL A 294 -7.06 -17.23 -10.08
C VAL A 294 -8.27 -17.84 -10.74
N SER A 295 -8.06 -18.56 -11.85
CA SER A 295 -9.08 -19.42 -12.48
C SER A 295 -9.06 -20.84 -11.91
N ASP A 296 -10.10 -21.61 -12.15
CA ASP A 296 -10.20 -23.01 -11.70
C ASP A 296 -9.12 -23.93 -12.30
N ALA A 297 -8.54 -23.52 -13.44
CA ALA A 297 -7.48 -24.27 -14.13
C ALA A 297 -6.08 -23.95 -13.63
N ASN A 298 -5.88 -22.80 -12.95
CA ASN A 298 -4.57 -22.38 -12.48
C ASN A 298 -4.06 -23.20 -11.28
N ARG A 299 -2.76 -23.36 -11.18
CA ARG A 299 -2.11 -23.92 -10.00
C ARG A 299 -1.81 -22.83 -8.98
N VAL A 300 -2.06 -23.11 -7.71
CA VAL A 300 -1.75 -22.18 -6.61
C VAL A 300 -0.92 -22.88 -5.56
N TYR A 301 0.23 -22.35 -5.24
CA TYR A 301 0.94 -22.71 -4.03
C TYR A 301 0.57 -21.75 -2.92
N TYR A 302 -0.11 -22.28 -1.92
CA TYR A 302 -0.51 -21.54 -0.73
C TYR A 302 0.47 -21.83 0.41
N LEU A 303 1.20 -20.80 0.86
CA LEU A 303 2.33 -20.97 1.77
C LEU A 303 1.94 -20.76 3.24
N GLY A 304 0.85 -21.37 3.67
CA GLY A 304 0.46 -21.52 5.07
C GLY A 304 -0.35 -20.37 5.67
N ASP A 305 -0.90 -20.67 6.84
CA ASP A 305 -1.72 -19.77 7.66
C ASP A 305 -3.00 -19.31 6.95
N LEU A 306 -3.78 -20.29 6.41
CA LEU A 306 -5.06 -20.02 5.77
C LEU A 306 -6.05 -19.41 6.77
N ARG A 307 -6.08 -19.98 7.98
CA ARG A 307 -6.90 -19.50 9.09
C ARG A 307 -6.20 -19.75 10.43
N TYR A 308 -6.84 -19.44 11.53
CA TYR A 308 -6.27 -19.64 12.87
C TYR A 308 -7.18 -20.52 13.74
N GLY A 309 -6.60 -21.59 14.28
CA GLY A 309 -7.26 -22.45 15.27
C GLY A 309 -8.31 -23.40 14.67
N GLN A 310 -9.06 -24.07 15.55
CA GLN A 310 -10.06 -25.11 15.20
C GLN A 310 -11.51 -24.62 15.31
N THR A 311 -11.73 -23.30 15.28
CA THR A 311 -13.08 -22.72 15.42
C THR A 311 -13.79 -22.67 14.06
N ASP A 312 -15.13 -22.60 14.07
CA ASP A 312 -15.92 -22.34 12.88
C ASP A 312 -15.71 -20.92 12.32
N PRO A 313 -15.71 -20.74 11.00
CA PRO A 313 -15.82 -21.76 9.94
C PRO A 313 -14.56 -22.63 9.79
N SER A 314 -14.75 -23.87 9.26
CA SER A 314 -13.64 -24.83 9.05
C SER A 314 -12.72 -24.42 7.90
N ASP A 315 -11.52 -25.04 7.79
CA ASP A 315 -10.64 -24.89 6.62
C ASP A 315 -11.36 -25.22 5.33
N GLU A 316 -12.15 -26.30 5.32
CA GLU A 316 -12.92 -26.75 4.17
C GLU A 316 -13.93 -25.68 3.72
N TYR A 317 -14.57 -24.99 4.66
CA TYR A 317 -15.48 -23.88 4.34
C TYR A 317 -14.81 -22.80 3.49
N TYR A 318 -13.55 -22.47 3.76
CA TYR A 318 -12.80 -21.49 2.98
C TYR A 318 -12.24 -22.09 1.70
N ARG A 319 -11.67 -23.30 1.74
CA ARG A 319 -11.04 -23.94 0.58
C ARG A 319 -12.00 -24.11 -0.59
N ILE A 320 -13.23 -24.53 -0.35
CA ILE A 320 -14.26 -24.69 -1.40
C ILE A 320 -14.70 -23.39 -2.06
N ARG A 321 -14.34 -22.24 -1.46
CA ARG A 321 -14.63 -20.90 -1.99
C ARG A 321 -13.50 -20.29 -2.79
N LEU A 322 -12.32 -20.89 -2.74
CA LEU A 322 -11.13 -20.44 -3.44
C LEU A 322 -10.97 -21.24 -4.74
N ARG A 323 -10.76 -20.53 -5.85
CA ARG A 323 -10.51 -21.14 -7.16
C ARG A 323 -9.11 -21.66 -7.29
N GLY A 324 -8.91 -22.56 -8.26
CA GLY A 324 -7.61 -23.11 -8.66
C GLY A 324 -7.28 -24.45 -8.00
N GLN A 325 -6.21 -25.06 -8.50
CA GLN A 325 -5.64 -26.31 -7.99
C GLN A 325 -4.65 -25.96 -6.88
N ILE A 326 -5.13 -25.96 -5.63
CA ILE A 326 -4.39 -25.44 -4.48
C ILE A 326 -3.50 -26.52 -3.87
N THR A 327 -2.19 -26.31 -3.87
CA THR A 327 -1.21 -27.08 -3.11
C THR A 327 -0.84 -26.26 -1.86
N CYS A 328 -1.08 -26.84 -0.69
CA CYS A 328 -0.79 -26.17 0.59
C CYS A 328 0.57 -26.59 1.14
N ILE A 329 1.34 -25.59 1.59
CA ILE A 329 2.51 -25.75 2.45
C ILE A 329 2.06 -25.29 3.84
N PRO A 330 2.14 -26.12 4.90
CA PRO A 330 1.58 -25.77 6.19
C PRO A 330 2.33 -24.62 6.86
N GLY A 331 1.58 -23.70 7.46
CA GLY A 331 2.09 -22.64 8.32
C GLY A 331 2.08 -23.02 9.80
N ASN A 332 2.60 -22.16 10.64
CA ASN A 332 2.69 -22.43 12.07
C ASN A 332 1.34 -22.33 12.81
N HIS A 333 0.34 -21.74 12.18
CA HIS A 333 -1.03 -21.65 12.70
C HIS A 333 -1.98 -22.69 12.09
N ASP A 334 -1.57 -23.35 11.03
CA ASP A 334 -2.37 -24.41 10.42
C ASP A 334 -2.41 -25.66 11.30
N PRO A 335 -3.49 -26.45 11.28
CA PRO A 335 -3.51 -27.75 11.93
C PRO A 335 -2.40 -28.64 11.40
N ARG A 336 -1.76 -29.39 12.29
CA ARG A 336 -0.74 -30.36 11.87
C ARG A 336 -1.35 -31.43 10.98
N GLN A 337 -0.86 -31.50 9.77
CA GLN A 337 -1.24 -32.48 8.75
C GLN A 337 0.06 -33.19 8.32
N PRO A 338 0.36 -34.37 8.90
CA PRO A 338 1.63 -35.08 8.64
C PRO A 338 1.88 -35.45 7.17
N GLU A 339 0.79 -35.49 6.37
CA GLU A 339 0.82 -35.77 4.94
C GLU A 339 1.26 -34.56 4.09
N LEU A 340 1.24 -33.34 4.63
CA LEU A 340 1.68 -32.16 3.92
C LEU A 340 3.18 -31.95 4.09
N SER A 341 3.88 -31.74 2.97
CA SER A 341 5.29 -31.37 2.99
C SER A 341 5.45 -29.93 3.50
N PRO A 342 6.32 -29.67 4.48
CA PRO A 342 6.59 -28.33 4.96
C PRO A 342 7.38 -27.48 3.95
N MET A 343 7.85 -28.09 2.86
CA MET A 343 8.63 -27.44 1.84
C MET A 343 8.38 -28.08 0.46
N THR A 344 8.43 -27.25 -0.58
CA THR A 344 8.39 -27.72 -1.97
C THR A 344 9.50 -27.04 -2.78
N ILE A 345 10.22 -27.84 -3.58
CA ILE A 345 11.16 -27.30 -4.56
C ILE A 345 10.46 -27.23 -5.92
N LEU A 346 10.55 -26.09 -6.56
CA LEU A 346 9.94 -25.82 -7.86
C LEU A 346 11.00 -25.26 -8.81
N GLU A 347 11.02 -25.77 -10.04
CA GLU A 347 11.77 -25.19 -11.15
C GLU A 347 10.81 -24.50 -12.10
N HIS A 348 11.09 -23.26 -12.46
CA HIS A 348 10.26 -22.49 -13.37
C HIS A 348 11.11 -21.45 -14.14
N GLN A 349 10.98 -21.44 -15.47
CA GLN A 349 11.75 -20.55 -16.37
C GLN A 349 13.27 -20.55 -16.11
N GLY A 350 13.84 -21.73 -15.79
CA GLY A 350 15.26 -21.90 -15.50
C GLY A 350 15.71 -21.37 -14.14
N LEU A 351 14.77 -20.99 -13.27
CA LEU A 351 15.02 -20.59 -11.90
C LEU A 351 14.55 -21.67 -10.92
N HIS A 352 15.30 -21.84 -9.84
CA HIS A 352 14.96 -22.77 -8.76
C HIS A 352 14.37 -22.02 -7.58
N PHE A 353 13.22 -22.47 -7.09
CA PHE A 353 12.50 -21.90 -5.97
C PHE A 353 12.31 -22.89 -4.85
N CYS A 354 12.58 -22.49 -3.62
CA CYS A 354 12.19 -23.20 -2.41
C CYS A 354 10.98 -22.51 -1.81
N LEU A 355 9.85 -23.20 -1.77
CA LEU A 355 8.61 -22.70 -1.20
C LEU A 355 8.51 -23.20 0.24
N VAL A 356 8.42 -22.30 1.21
CA VAL A 356 8.30 -22.58 2.64
C VAL A 356 7.35 -21.56 3.29
N HIS A 357 6.80 -21.87 4.45
CA HIS A 357 6.06 -20.86 5.21
C HIS A 357 7.04 -19.90 5.91
N ASP A 358 7.92 -20.40 6.77
CA ASP A 358 8.96 -19.60 7.42
C ASP A 358 10.25 -19.68 6.60
N PRO A 359 10.89 -18.56 6.21
CA PRO A 359 12.16 -18.58 5.49
C PRO A 359 13.31 -19.21 6.30
N ALA A 360 13.15 -19.40 7.60
CA ALA A 360 14.12 -20.12 8.44
C ALA A 360 14.10 -21.64 8.19
N ASP A 361 13.02 -22.18 7.62
CA ASP A 361 12.88 -23.60 7.30
C ASP A 361 13.52 -23.98 5.96
N ALA A 362 13.97 -23.00 5.18
CA ALA A 362 14.67 -23.25 3.93
C ALA A 362 16.05 -23.86 4.19
N PRO A 363 16.52 -24.81 3.36
CA PRO A 363 17.86 -25.40 3.51
C PRO A 363 18.95 -24.32 3.47
N GLU A 364 19.89 -24.37 4.43
CA GLU A 364 20.92 -23.33 4.61
C GLU A 364 21.75 -23.09 3.34
N HIS A 365 21.97 -24.11 2.52
CA HIS A 365 22.78 -24.04 1.30
C HIS A 365 21.97 -24.00 0.01
N PHE A 366 20.67 -23.66 0.09
CA PHE A 366 19.84 -23.56 -1.11
C PHE A 366 20.30 -22.40 -2.00
N LYS A 367 20.66 -22.72 -3.25
CA LYS A 367 21.24 -21.74 -4.19
C LYS A 367 20.21 -20.96 -5.00
N GLY A 368 18.94 -21.33 -4.93
CA GLY A 368 17.84 -20.68 -5.64
C GLY A 368 17.22 -19.50 -4.86
N TRP A 369 15.97 -19.24 -5.16
CA TRP A 369 15.15 -18.23 -4.48
C TRP A 369 14.24 -18.88 -3.44
N VAL A 370 14.18 -18.32 -2.25
CA VAL A 370 13.25 -18.77 -1.20
C VAL A 370 11.99 -17.91 -1.27
N ILE A 371 10.85 -18.53 -1.56
CA ILE A 371 9.54 -17.86 -1.50
C ILE A 371 8.87 -18.24 -0.19
N HIS A 372 8.44 -17.25 0.58
CA HIS A 372 7.97 -17.46 1.95
C HIS A 372 6.85 -16.51 2.35
N GLY A 373 6.17 -16.82 3.46
CA GLY A 373 5.25 -15.97 4.19
C GLY A 373 5.75 -15.61 5.59
N HIS A 374 4.90 -15.85 6.60
CA HIS A 374 5.17 -15.80 8.02
C HIS A 374 5.46 -14.42 8.62
N HIS A 375 6.29 -13.61 7.96
CA HIS A 375 6.72 -12.32 8.50
C HIS A 375 5.74 -11.19 8.22
N HIS A 376 4.72 -11.44 7.42
CA HIS A 376 3.74 -10.42 7.05
C HIS A 376 4.42 -9.11 6.57
N ASN A 377 3.86 -7.97 6.93
CA ASN A 377 4.44 -6.65 6.72
C ASN A 377 5.14 -6.08 7.99
N ASN A 378 5.49 -6.95 8.96
CA ASN A 378 6.01 -6.50 10.25
C ASN A 378 7.43 -5.92 10.18
N ASN A 379 8.26 -6.39 9.24
CA ASN A 379 9.62 -5.88 9.02
C ASN A 379 9.97 -5.91 7.54
N LEU A 380 9.49 -4.92 6.79
CA LEU A 380 9.73 -4.82 5.35
C LEU A 380 11.17 -4.46 4.97
N ARG A 381 12.00 -4.00 5.91
CA ARG A 381 13.44 -3.81 5.66
C ARG A 381 14.15 -5.15 5.54
N ARG A 382 13.83 -6.12 6.41
CA ARG A 382 14.42 -7.45 6.42
C ARG A 382 13.72 -8.41 5.47
N TYR A 383 12.40 -8.31 5.36
CA TYR A 383 11.53 -9.18 4.57
C TYR A 383 10.65 -8.36 3.62
N PRO A 384 11.25 -7.62 2.66
CA PRO A 384 10.49 -6.93 1.61
C PRO A 384 9.81 -7.94 0.69
N PHE A 385 8.99 -7.46 -0.24
CA PHE A 385 8.46 -8.33 -1.30
C PHE A 385 9.59 -9.11 -1.99
N MET A 386 10.65 -8.42 -2.43
CA MET A 386 11.83 -9.06 -2.99
C MET A 386 13.11 -8.56 -2.32
N ASN A 387 13.92 -9.50 -1.83
CA ASN A 387 15.27 -9.23 -1.36
C ASN A 387 16.27 -9.92 -2.29
N PHE A 388 16.90 -9.16 -3.18
CA PHE A 388 17.82 -9.68 -4.19
C PHE A 388 19.16 -10.16 -3.58
N GLU A 389 19.59 -9.58 -2.47
CA GLU A 389 20.82 -9.95 -1.79
C GLU A 389 20.69 -11.35 -1.15
N SER A 390 19.63 -11.56 -0.38
CA SER A 390 19.35 -12.84 0.25
C SER A 390 18.57 -13.84 -0.62
N ARG A 391 18.15 -13.45 -1.84
CA ARG A 391 17.30 -14.20 -2.76
C ARG A 391 16.02 -14.70 -2.11
N ARG A 392 15.27 -13.78 -1.49
CA ARG A 392 14.01 -14.07 -0.80
C ARG A 392 12.86 -13.28 -1.39
N VAL A 393 11.68 -13.91 -1.42
CA VAL A 393 10.42 -13.30 -1.87
C VAL A 393 9.37 -13.52 -0.80
N ASN A 394 8.84 -12.45 -0.25
CA ASN A 394 7.79 -12.47 0.77
C ASN A 394 6.42 -12.37 0.09
N VAL A 395 5.64 -13.46 0.12
CA VAL A 395 4.30 -13.54 -0.48
C VAL A 395 3.17 -13.48 0.55
N SER A 396 3.44 -12.92 1.73
CA SER A 396 2.38 -12.65 2.72
C SER A 396 1.33 -11.73 2.13
N SER A 397 0.08 -11.96 2.46
CA SER A 397 -1.08 -11.27 1.87
C SER A 397 -1.00 -9.74 1.96
N GLU A 398 -0.49 -9.18 3.06
CA GLU A 398 -0.29 -7.74 3.23
C GLU A 398 0.77 -7.17 2.29
N VAL A 399 1.81 -7.94 2.03
CA VAL A 399 2.91 -7.55 1.15
C VAL A 399 2.46 -7.55 -0.30
N LEU A 400 1.62 -8.53 -0.66
CA LEU A 400 1.03 -8.65 -1.99
C LEU A 400 -0.20 -7.76 -2.20
N GLY A 401 -0.66 -7.04 -1.17
CA GLY A 401 -1.87 -6.25 -1.25
C GLY A 401 -3.13 -7.09 -1.42
N TYR A 402 -3.13 -8.27 -0.80
CA TYR A 402 -4.30 -9.16 -0.72
C TYR A 402 -4.71 -9.81 -2.04
N VAL A 403 -3.77 -9.98 -2.98
CA VAL A 403 -3.98 -10.60 -4.30
C VAL A 403 -2.89 -11.63 -4.55
N PRO A 404 -3.19 -12.86 -4.99
CA PRO A 404 -2.16 -13.84 -5.36
C PRO A 404 -1.22 -13.31 -6.45
N VAL A 405 0.08 -13.54 -6.30
CA VAL A 405 1.09 -13.13 -7.28
C VAL A 405 1.38 -14.25 -8.28
N ASN A 406 1.50 -13.90 -9.56
CA ASN A 406 1.90 -14.84 -10.61
C ASN A 406 3.41 -15.09 -10.56
N LEU A 407 3.84 -16.37 -10.59
CA LEU A 407 5.25 -16.75 -10.57
C LEU A 407 6.03 -16.21 -11.79
N ASN A 408 5.38 -16.10 -12.96
CA ASN A 408 6.00 -15.49 -14.14
C ASN A 408 6.40 -14.03 -13.88
N HIS A 409 5.63 -13.30 -13.07
CA HIS A 409 5.97 -11.94 -12.69
C HIS A 409 7.23 -11.91 -11.81
N ILE A 410 7.33 -12.80 -10.82
CA ILE A 410 8.53 -12.94 -9.98
C ILE A 410 9.76 -13.26 -10.84
N CYS A 411 9.63 -14.21 -11.79
CA CYS A 411 10.70 -14.55 -12.72
C CYS A 411 11.15 -13.34 -13.55
N SER A 412 10.21 -12.58 -14.08
CA SER A 412 10.50 -11.37 -14.86
C SER A 412 11.26 -10.32 -14.06
N LEU A 413 10.91 -10.11 -12.79
CA LEU A 413 11.63 -9.19 -11.91
C LEU A 413 13.07 -9.65 -11.64
N ILE A 414 13.28 -10.94 -11.44
CA ILE A 414 14.62 -11.54 -11.23
C ILE A 414 15.47 -11.37 -12.48
N GLN A 415 14.93 -11.68 -13.65
CA GLN A 415 15.63 -11.63 -14.92
C GLN A 415 15.96 -10.20 -15.36
N ASN A 416 15.03 -9.26 -15.18
CA ASN A 416 15.24 -7.84 -15.46
C ASN A 416 16.34 -7.23 -14.60
N ARG A 417 16.41 -7.59 -13.33
CA ARG A 417 17.51 -7.16 -12.44
C ARG A 417 18.85 -7.71 -12.89
N ALA A 418 18.90 -8.98 -13.28
CA ALA A 418 20.13 -9.62 -13.77
C ALA A 418 20.64 -9.01 -15.07
N SER A 419 19.75 -8.50 -15.94
CA SER A 419 20.10 -7.86 -17.22
C SER A 419 20.43 -6.36 -17.10
N GLY A 420 20.37 -5.76 -15.91
CA GLY A 420 20.66 -4.34 -15.70
C GLY A 420 19.58 -3.38 -16.23
N THR A 421 18.46 -3.88 -16.69
CA THR A 421 17.28 -3.09 -17.09
C THR A 421 16.44 -2.76 -15.83
N ASP A 422 16.99 -1.90 -15.00
CA ASP A 422 16.40 -1.53 -13.71
C ASP A 422 15.12 -0.69 -13.89
N ARG A 423 14.00 -1.34 -14.12
CA ARG A 423 12.71 -0.78 -13.70
C ARG A 423 12.52 -1.20 -12.25
N ALA A 424 12.53 -0.23 -11.34
CA ALA A 424 12.23 -0.47 -9.93
C ALA A 424 10.98 -1.37 -9.83
N PRO A 425 11.00 -2.43 -9.00
CA PRO A 425 9.83 -3.29 -8.84
C PRO A 425 8.66 -2.39 -8.42
N ILE A 426 7.55 -2.49 -9.15
CA ILE A 426 6.30 -1.83 -8.77
C ILE A 426 5.86 -2.54 -7.50
N LEU A 427 6.09 -1.91 -6.36
CA LEU A 427 5.83 -2.48 -5.05
C LEU A 427 4.32 -2.60 -4.81
N LEU A 428 3.94 -3.73 -4.30
CA LEU A 428 2.60 -4.28 -4.26
C LEU A 428 1.95 -4.03 -2.91
N ASN A 429 1.55 -2.79 -2.62
CA ASN A 429 0.73 -2.51 -1.46
C ASN A 429 -0.68 -2.11 -1.92
N TYR A 430 -1.55 -3.10 -2.13
CA TYR A 430 -2.94 -2.85 -2.47
C TYR A 430 -3.79 -2.82 -1.20
N SER A 431 -4.37 -1.70 -0.87
CA SER A 431 -5.54 -1.63 -0.01
C SER A 431 -6.76 -1.29 -0.87
N TYR A 432 -7.88 -1.96 -0.63
CA TYR A 432 -9.14 -1.58 -1.24
C TYR A 432 -9.62 -0.25 -0.66
N SER A 433 -10.04 0.68 -1.53
CA SER A 433 -10.92 1.75 -1.11
C SER A 433 -12.32 1.17 -0.99
N TRP A 434 -12.89 1.28 0.20
CA TRP A 434 -14.32 1.07 0.41
C TRP A 434 -14.99 2.43 0.27
N ASP A 435 -15.96 2.53 -0.60
CA ASP A 435 -17.01 3.52 -0.55
C ASP A 435 -18.21 2.90 0.16
#